data_e53caf8612224fbc4b33ad518c4f4b74
#
_entry.id   e53caf8612224fbc4b33ad518c4f4b74
#
_cell.length_a   1.000
_cell.length_b   1.000
_cell.length_c   1.000
_cell.angle_alpha   90.00
_cell.angle_beta   90.00
_cell.angle_gamma   90.00
#
_symmetry.space_group_name_H-M   'P 1'
#
loop_
_entity.id
_entity.type
_entity.pdbx_description
1 polymer ?
#
loop_
_entity_poly.entity_id
_entity_poly.type
_entity_poly.pdbx_seq_one_letter_code
_entity_poly.pdbx_strand_id
1 'polypeptide(L)'
;MEQILTEIISSVPEISLFILTQTFYSLLLFPFLWGLSLLLRRGLPYWQYGIWALLFVRLVLPPDMSFPISARSLLDNFYSVDISVCTRSLMYSENERSADEPELTNRKAGNYASVKLIWLRLFFLTWLLCVTALLTVSARRMLRYRRVVMEAGHLNDPDLTRIAEVWRGRLGVRRNVMLVSSDRILSPFSWGLLRPVIYIPESLLGNREVLHSVIPHEIAHIRRLDDIRIKIQNIIHILYFFNPAVFYAGRQIAHARECICDRMVLRENVISPGDYGNALITVIQSDMFGEGSFFNAAAFSNTDNIKSRIREICRKRKISRYAHFFIYAILLLTGFFILPLSSQNCASEADTMVTQEQTYPDFDQNRSGNCPTVRMPSDQNGGL
;
A
#
# COMPACT_ATOMS: atom_id res chain seq x y z
N MET A 1 -14.53 -15.54 27.33
CA MET A 1 -13.12 -15.63 26.88
C MET A 1 -12.94 -16.71 25.82
N GLU A 2 -13.48 -17.93 26.05
CA GLU A 2 -13.40 -19.04 25.09
C GLU A 2 -14.08 -18.76 23.75
N GLN A 3 -15.26 -18.15 23.73
CA GLN A 3 -15.94 -17.78 22.48
C GLN A 3 -15.14 -16.82 21.61
N ILE A 4 -14.54 -15.78 22.22
CA ILE A 4 -13.69 -14.81 21.54
C ILE A 4 -12.44 -15.51 20.95
N LEU A 5 -11.86 -16.44 21.71
CA LEU A 5 -10.68 -17.19 21.27
C LEU A 5 -11.02 -18.11 20.07
N THR A 6 -12.18 -18.75 20.09
CA THR A 6 -12.65 -19.60 19.01
C THR A 6 -12.92 -18.80 17.73
N GLU A 7 -13.52 -17.62 17.87
CA GLU A 7 -13.79 -16.71 16.76
C GLU A 7 -12.49 -16.15 16.14
N ILE A 8 -11.50 -15.80 16.97
CA ILE A 8 -10.17 -15.40 16.47
C ILE A 8 -9.48 -16.54 15.74
N ILE A 9 -9.53 -17.76 16.27
CA ILE A 9 -8.88 -18.93 15.67
C ILE A 9 -9.53 -19.31 14.33
N SER A 10 -10.85 -19.13 14.19
CA SER A 10 -11.56 -19.36 12.93
C SER A 10 -11.23 -18.33 11.85
N SER A 11 -10.95 -17.08 12.24
CA SER A 11 -10.61 -15.99 11.30
C SER A 11 -9.15 -16.01 10.80
N VAL A 12 -8.26 -16.78 11.45
CA VAL A 12 -6.83 -16.85 11.08
C VAL A 12 -6.58 -17.25 9.62
N PRO A 13 -7.25 -18.27 9.05
CA PRO A 13 -7.05 -18.64 7.65
C PRO A 13 -7.48 -17.55 6.67
N GLU A 14 -8.56 -16.81 6.99
CA GLU A 14 -9.08 -15.72 6.16
C GLU A 14 -8.08 -14.55 6.11
N ILE A 15 -7.51 -14.17 7.25
CA ILE A 15 -6.48 -13.13 7.32
C ILE A 15 -5.23 -13.53 6.54
N SER A 16 -4.82 -14.80 6.65
CA SER A 16 -3.69 -15.34 5.90
C SER A 16 -3.91 -15.26 4.39
N LEU A 17 -5.09 -15.68 3.94
CA LEU A 17 -5.49 -15.60 2.54
C LEU A 17 -5.56 -14.16 2.07
N PHE A 18 -6.10 -13.25 2.87
CA PHE A 18 -6.13 -11.83 2.56
C PHE A 18 -4.71 -11.28 2.30
N ILE A 19 -3.76 -11.54 3.21
CA ILE A 19 -2.37 -11.07 3.08
C ILE A 19 -1.72 -11.66 1.81
N LEU A 20 -1.90 -12.94 1.55
CA LEU A 20 -1.35 -13.62 0.38
C LEU A 20 -1.97 -13.09 -0.93
N THR A 21 -3.29 -12.91 -0.94
CA THR A 21 -4.03 -12.38 -2.08
C THR A 21 -3.60 -10.94 -2.40
N GLN A 22 -3.47 -10.06 -1.40
CA GLN A 22 -2.98 -8.71 -1.58
C GLN A 22 -1.53 -8.69 -2.08
N THR A 23 -0.70 -9.60 -1.58
CA THR A 23 0.68 -9.75 -2.06
C THR A 23 0.70 -10.16 -3.52
N PHE A 24 -0.09 -11.14 -3.92
CA PHE A 24 -0.20 -11.61 -5.30
C PHE A 24 -0.64 -10.47 -6.24
N TYR A 25 -1.71 -9.76 -5.90
CA TYR A 25 -2.16 -8.63 -6.71
C TYR A 25 -1.13 -7.50 -6.80
N SER A 26 -0.41 -7.23 -5.72
CA SER A 26 0.65 -6.21 -5.74
C SER A 26 1.82 -6.60 -6.65
N LEU A 27 2.18 -7.89 -6.69
CA LEU A 27 3.22 -8.41 -7.57
C LEU A 27 2.78 -8.40 -9.04
N LEU A 28 1.51 -8.72 -9.32
CA LEU A 28 0.94 -8.64 -10.66
C LEU A 28 0.87 -7.19 -11.17
N LEU A 29 0.53 -6.25 -10.29
CA LEU A 29 0.44 -4.83 -10.59
C LEU A 29 1.81 -4.17 -10.78
N PHE A 30 2.82 -4.68 -10.10
CA PHE A 30 4.16 -4.08 -10.08
C PHE A 30 4.78 -3.87 -11.47
N PRO A 31 4.84 -4.87 -12.39
CA PRO A 31 5.43 -4.67 -13.72
C PRO A 31 4.69 -3.62 -14.55
N PHE A 32 3.37 -3.51 -14.40
CA PHE A 32 2.58 -2.48 -15.06
C PHE A 32 2.94 -1.07 -14.53
N LEU A 33 2.97 -0.88 -13.22
CA LEU A 33 3.36 0.39 -12.61
C LEU A 33 4.82 0.74 -12.91
N TRP A 34 5.69 -0.26 -12.97
CA TRP A 34 7.09 -0.09 -13.34
C TRP A 34 7.23 0.40 -14.79
N GLY A 35 6.53 -0.22 -15.74
CA GLY A 35 6.47 0.21 -17.13
C GLY A 35 5.92 1.64 -17.27
N LEU A 36 4.82 1.96 -16.56
CA LEU A 36 4.26 3.30 -16.52
C LEU A 36 5.23 4.32 -15.91
N SER A 37 5.95 3.94 -14.86
CA SER A 37 6.99 4.75 -14.23
C SER A 37 8.14 5.04 -15.21
N LEU A 38 8.55 4.07 -16.05
CA LEU A 38 9.57 4.26 -17.08
C LEU A 38 9.08 5.22 -18.17
N LEU A 39 7.84 5.06 -18.64
CA LEU A 39 7.23 5.93 -19.63
C LEU A 39 7.16 7.37 -19.14
N LEU A 40 6.77 7.57 -17.88
CA LEU A 40 6.64 8.87 -17.25
C LEU A 40 7.92 9.35 -16.53
N ARG A 41 9.06 8.68 -16.73
CA ARG A 41 10.34 9.03 -16.09
C ARG A 41 10.81 10.46 -16.42
N ARG A 42 10.41 10.98 -17.57
CA ARG A 42 10.69 12.35 -17.98
C ARG A 42 9.70 13.37 -17.38
N GLY A 43 8.66 12.91 -16.68
CA GLY A 43 7.62 13.72 -16.05
C GLY A 43 8.04 14.38 -14.73
N LEU A 44 7.09 15.03 -14.05
CA LEU A 44 7.30 15.62 -12.75
C LEU A 44 7.44 14.57 -11.64
N PRO A 45 8.21 14.85 -10.57
CA PRO A 45 8.34 13.94 -9.43
C PRO A 45 7.00 13.59 -8.77
N TYR A 46 6.01 14.49 -8.82
CA TYR A 46 4.66 14.25 -8.32
C TYR A 46 3.99 13.03 -8.95
N TRP A 47 4.23 12.77 -10.24
CA TRP A 47 3.65 11.61 -10.93
C TRP A 47 4.30 10.32 -10.53
N GLN A 48 5.63 10.32 -10.39
CA GLN A 48 6.34 9.17 -9.86
C GLN A 48 5.85 8.81 -8.45
N TYR A 49 5.66 9.84 -7.61
CA TYR A 49 5.06 9.66 -6.29
C TYR A 49 3.66 9.03 -6.38
N GLY A 50 2.80 9.56 -7.26
CA GLY A 50 1.42 9.08 -7.43
C GLY A 50 1.34 7.64 -7.93
N ILE A 51 2.14 7.27 -8.95
CA ILE A 51 2.20 5.91 -9.49
C ILE A 51 2.51 4.89 -8.39
N TRP A 52 3.56 5.15 -7.61
CA TRP A 52 3.97 4.22 -6.56
C TRP A 52 3.07 4.27 -5.33
N ALA A 53 2.43 5.40 -5.04
CA ALA A 53 1.43 5.51 -4.00
C ALA A 53 0.19 4.64 -4.29
N LEU A 54 -0.18 4.45 -5.57
CA LEU A 54 -1.28 3.55 -5.96
C LEU A 54 -1.06 2.11 -5.48
N LEU A 55 0.19 1.62 -5.52
CA LEU A 55 0.50 0.28 -5.01
C LEU A 55 0.24 0.20 -3.49
N PHE A 56 0.61 1.24 -2.73
CA PHE A 56 0.34 1.28 -1.28
C PHE A 56 -1.16 1.37 -0.98
N VAL A 57 -1.89 2.18 -1.75
CA VAL A 57 -3.36 2.29 -1.62
C VAL A 57 -4.00 0.92 -1.88
N ARG A 58 -3.58 0.22 -2.94
CA ARG A 58 -4.11 -1.12 -3.28
C ARG A 58 -3.89 -2.14 -2.17
N LEU A 59 -2.74 -2.09 -1.48
CA LEU A 59 -2.42 -3.02 -0.38
C LEU A 59 -3.27 -2.79 0.87
N VAL A 60 -3.75 -1.56 1.08
CA VAL A 60 -4.59 -1.20 2.23
C VAL A 60 -6.07 -1.48 1.96
N LEU A 61 -6.50 -1.39 0.69
CA LEU A 61 -7.90 -1.60 0.34
C LEU A 61 -8.26 -3.10 0.34
N PRO A 62 -9.39 -3.48 0.98
CA PRO A 62 -9.89 -4.84 0.93
C PRO A 62 -10.18 -5.28 -0.51
N PRO A 63 -9.93 -6.56 -0.87
CA PRO A 63 -10.23 -7.09 -2.20
C PRO A 63 -11.73 -7.09 -2.50
N ASP A 64 -12.56 -7.16 -1.46
CA ASP A 64 -14.02 -7.32 -1.53
C ASP A 64 -14.80 -6.00 -1.59
N MET A 65 -14.11 -4.84 -1.68
CA MET A 65 -14.79 -3.57 -1.93
C MET A 65 -15.36 -3.57 -3.35
N SER A 66 -16.65 -3.87 -3.46
CA SER A 66 -17.42 -3.71 -4.69
C SER A 66 -17.77 -2.24 -4.89
N PHE A 67 -17.16 -1.63 -5.88
CA PHE A 67 -17.65 -0.36 -6.39
C PHE A 67 -18.67 -0.65 -7.50
N PRO A 68 -19.83 0.07 -7.55
CA PRO A 68 -20.90 -0.18 -8.54
C PRO A 68 -20.44 -0.01 -10.01
N ILE A 69 -19.29 0.59 -10.23
CA ILE A 69 -18.65 0.74 -11.55
C ILE A 69 -17.26 0.10 -11.45
N SER A 70 -17.18 -1.22 -11.57
CA SER A 70 -15.89 -1.89 -11.60
C SER A 70 -15.54 -2.30 -13.04
N ALA A 71 -14.25 -2.23 -13.38
CA ALA A 71 -13.77 -2.72 -14.68
C ALA A 71 -14.11 -4.19 -14.92
N ARG A 72 -14.38 -4.94 -13.86
CA ARG A 72 -14.80 -6.34 -13.92
C ARG A 72 -16.22 -6.48 -14.48
N SER A 73 -17.16 -5.61 -14.12
CA SER A 73 -18.51 -5.65 -14.72
C SER A 73 -18.50 -5.43 -16.24
N LEU A 74 -17.43 -4.77 -16.75
CA LEU A 74 -17.19 -4.62 -18.19
C LEU A 74 -16.44 -5.81 -18.78
N LEU A 75 -15.64 -6.54 -17.99
CA LEU A 75 -14.84 -7.69 -18.42
C LEU A 75 -15.56 -9.02 -18.23
N ASP A 76 -16.50 -9.13 -17.30
CA ASP A 76 -17.33 -10.34 -17.09
C ASP A 76 -18.15 -10.71 -18.34
N ASN A 77 -18.40 -9.73 -19.22
CA ASN A 77 -18.95 -9.98 -20.55
C ASN A 77 -17.94 -10.59 -21.55
N PHE A 78 -16.65 -10.63 -21.24
CA PHE A 78 -15.61 -11.11 -22.13
C PHE A 78 -14.83 -12.34 -21.62
N TYR A 79 -14.71 -12.55 -20.31
CA TYR A 79 -13.96 -13.66 -19.73
C TYR A 79 -14.54 -14.11 -18.39
N SER A 80 -15.17 -15.29 -18.39
CA SER A 80 -15.65 -15.98 -17.19
C SER A 80 -14.52 -16.79 -16.50
N VAL A 81 -13.36 -16.22 -16.29
CA VAL A 81 -12.30 -16.84 -15.48
C VAL A 81 -12.28 -16.21 -14.12
N ASP A 82 -12.99 -16.83 -13.20
CA ASP A 82 -13.15 -16.40 -11.82
C ASP A 82 -12.05 -17.02 -10.94
N ILE A 83 -10.95 -16.28 -10.70
CA ILE A 83 -9.87 -16.72 -9.79
C ILE A 83 -10.40 -16.80 -8.33
N SER A 84 -11.43 -16.03 -7.99
CA SER A 84 -12.06 -16.08 -6.67
C SER A 84 -12.91 -17.34 -6.48
N VAL A 85 -13.47 -17.90 -7.55
CA VAL A 85 -14.17 -19.19 -7.54
C VAL A 85 -13.17 -20.31 -7.26
N CYS A 86 -11.96 -20.25 -7.80
CA CYS A 86 -10.94 -21.26 -7.53
C CYS A 86 -10.50 -21.29 -6.06
N THR A 87 -10.43 -20.14 -5.38
CA THR A 87 -10.12 -20.08 -3.94
C THR A 87 -11.32 -20.41 -3.06
N ARG A 88 -12.53 -20.02 -3.45
CA ARG A 88 -13.76 -20.29 -2.69
C ARG A 88 -14.28 -21.72 -2.91
N SER A 89 -14.23 -22.24 -4.13
CA SER A 89 -14.59 -23.62 -4.43
C SER A 89 -13.67 -24.64 -3.72
N LEU A 90 -12.42 -24.26 -3.46
CA LEU A 90 -11.50 -25.06 -2.65
C LEU A 90 -11.86 -25.05 -1.14
N MET A 91 -12.62 -24.07 -0.67
CA MET A 91 -13.09 -24.02 0.72
C MET A 91 -14.52 -24.54 0.89
N TYR A 92 -15.38 -24.38 -0.13
CA TYR A 92 -16.82 -24.70 -0.04
C TYR A 92 -17.18 -26.10 -0.53
N SER A 93 -16.23 -26.84 -1.12
CA SER A 93 -16.45 -28.23 -1.58
C SER A 93 -16.72 -29.24 -0.47
N GLU A 94 -16.80 -28.80 0.79
CA GLU A 94 -17.02 -29.71 1.92
C GLU A 94 -18.50 -29.91 2.30
N ASN A 95 -19.45 -29.08 1.80
CA ASN A 95 -20.83 -29.14 2.31
C ASN A 95 -21.91 -29.65 1.34
N GLU A 96 -21.59 -29.90 0.08
CA GLU A 96 -22.60 -30.35 -0.91
C GLU A 96 -22.14 -31.50 -1.78
N ARG A 97 -21.56 -32.55 -1.20
CA ARG A 97 -21.43 -33.79 -1.92
C ARG A 97 -22.45 -34.81 -1.43
N SER A 98 -23.41 -35.02 -2.32
CA SER A 98 -24.38 -36.11 -2.25
C SER A 98 -23.74 -37.46 -1.88
N ALA A 99 -24.49 -38.28 -1.15
CA ALA A 99 -24.13 -39.52 -0.43
C ALA A 99 -23.60 -40.68 -1.26
N ASP A 100 -23.22 -40.53 -2.52
CA ASP A 100 -22.92 -41.66 -3.43
C ASP A 100 -21.50 -41.68 -4.05
N GLU A 101 -20.51 -40.89 -3.52
CA GLU A 101 -19.12 -41.06 -3.98
C GLU A 101 -18.31 -42.00 -3.06
N PRO A 102 -17.42 -42.82 -3.63
CA PRO A 102 -16.71 -43.86 -2.86
C PRO A 102 -15.82 -43.24 -1.78
N GLU A 103 -15.91 -43.77 -0.58
CA GLU A 103 -15.27 -43.40 0.70
C GLU A 103 -13.76 -43.07 0.62
N LEU A 104 -13.06 -43.54 -0.43
CA LEU A 104 -11.63 -43.36 -0.63
C LEU A 104 -11.26 -41.95 -1.19
N THR A 105 -12.14 -41.35 -2.00
CA THR A 105 -11.94 -39.99 -2.56
C THR A 105 -12.22 -38.92 -1.51
N ASN A 106 -13.20 -39.16 -0.65
CA ASN A 106 -13.59 -38.25 0.43
C ASN A 106 -12.50 -38.18 1.53
N ARG A 107 -11.83 -39.28 1.83
CA ARG A 107 -10.74 -39.35 2.81
C ARG A 107 -9.48 -38.60 2.35
N LYS A 108 -9.17 -38.62 1.04
CA LYS A 108 -8.05 -37.85 0.47
C LYS A 108 -8.36 -36.36 0.44
N ALA A 109 -9.56 -35.95 0.07
CA ALA A 109 -9.98 -34.53 0.05
C ALA A 109 -9.95 -33.91 1.45
N GLY A 110 -10.44 -34.62 2.49
CA GLY A 110 -10.38 -34.16 3.89
C GLY A 110 -8.94 -33.98 4.40
N ASN A 111 -8.03 -34.90 4.02
CA ASN A 111 -6.61 -34.76 4.39
C ASN A 111 -5.93 -33.54 3.74
N TYR A 112 -6.22 -33.24 2.47
CA TYR A 112 -5.65 -32.04 1.80
C TYR A 112 -6.19 -30.73 2.38
N ALA A 113 -7.47 -30.67 2.73
CA ALA A 113 -8.07 -29.51 3.37
C ALA A 113 -7.45 -29.25 4.75
N SER A 114 -7.28 -30.27 5.56
CA SER A 114 -6.66 -30.18 6.88
C SER A 114 -5.20 -29.74 6.82
N VAL A 115 -4.40 -30.27 5.89
CA VAL A 115 -3.00 -29.90 5.67
C VAL A 115 -2.90 -28.43 5.22
N LYS A 116 -3.76 -27.97 4.30
CA LYS A 116 -3.80 -26.58 3.85
C LYS A 116 -4.10 -25.61 5.01
N LEU A 117 -5.05 -25.97 5.86
CA LEU A 117 -5.42 -25.16 7.02
C LEU A 117 -4.26 -25.02 8.02
N ILE A 118 -3.50 -26.10 8.24
CA ILE A 118 -2.30 -26.10 9.09
C ILE A 118 -1.24 -25.13 8.52
N TRP A 119 -0.98 -25.19 7.21
CA TRP A 119 -0.01 -24.28 6.57
C TRP A 119 -0.41 -22.81 6.64
N LEU A 120 -1.70 -22.49 6.47
CA LEU A 120 -2.19 -21.12 6.63
C LEU A 120 -2.04 -20.61 8.06
N ARG A 121 -2.31 -21.46 9.06
CA ARG A 121 -2.10 -21.11 10.47
C ARG A 121 -0.62 -20.91 10.81
N LEU A 122 0.25 -21.79 10.33
CA LEU A 122 1.71 -21.67 10.51
C LEU A 122 2.24 -20.40 9.84
N PHE A 123 1.78 -20.09 8.62
CA PHE A 123 2.10 -18.85 7.93
C PHE A 123 1.69 -17.64 8.77
N PHE A 124 0.46 -17.61 9.29
CA PHE A 124 -0.02 -16.51 10.11
C PHE A 124 0.80 -16.34 11.38
N LEU A 125 1.11 -17.40 12.10
CA LEU A 125 1.91 -17.35 13.32
C LEU A 125 3.32 -16.82 13.04
N THR A 126 3.95 -17.30 11.99
CA THR A 126 5.27 -16.84 11.56
C THR A 126 5.23 -15.36 11.16
N TRP A 127 4.23 -14.97 10.37
CA TRP A 127 4.01 -13.59 9.96
C TRP A 127 3.79 -12.68 11.17
N LEU A 128 2.92 -13.08 12.10
CA LEU A 128 2.62 -12.31 13.32
C LEU A 128 3.86 -12.14 14.18
N LEU A 129 4.67 -13.21 14.35
CA LEU A 129 5.93 -13.16 15.09
C LEU A 129 6.91 -12.16 14.45
N CYS A 130 7.07 -12.19 13.13
CA CYS A 130 7.94 -11.27 12.41
C CYS A 130 7.43 -9.82 12.51
N VAL A 131 6.13 -9.59 12.32
CA VAL A 131 5.52 -8.26 12.44
C VAL A 131 5.71 -7.69 13.84
N THR A 132 5.43 -8.47 14.89
CA THR A 132 5.61 -8.02 16.28
C THR A 132 7.08 -7.73 16.58
N ALA A 133 8.02 -8.53 16.09
CA ALA A 133 9.45 -8.27 16.22
C ALA A 133 9.87 -6.97 15.51
N LEU A 134 9.41 -6.75 14.28
CA LEU A 134 9.69 -5.53 13.51
C LEU A 134 9.05 -4.29 14.14
N LEU A 135 7.83 -4.41 14.66
CA LEU A 135 7.16 -3.33 15.40
C LEU A 135 7.92 -2.97 16.68
N THR A 136 8.37 -3.96 17.45
CA THR A 136 9.16 -3.72 18.67
C THR A 136 10.51 -3.05 18.36
N VAL A 137 11.20 -3.47 17.30
CA VAL A 137 12.43 -2.82 16.84
C VAL A 137 12.15 -1.38 16.40
N SER A 138 11.07 -1.15 15.64
CA SER A 138 10.67 0.19 15.19
C SER A 138 10.31 1.09 16.39
N ALA A 139 9.53 0.59 17.35
CA ALA A 139 9.18 1.31 18.56
C ALA A 139 10.41 1.66 19.41
N ARG A 140 11.35 0.72 19.59
CA ARG A 140 12.61 0.98 20.31
C ARG A 140 13.47 2.04 19.60
N ARG A 141 13.52 2.03 18.25
CA ARG A 141 14.19 3.09 17.49
C ARG A 141 13.51 4.44 17.70
N MET A 142 12.17 4.47 17.63
CA MET A 142 11.40 5.70 17.84
C MET A 142 11.59 6.27 19.25
N LEU A 143 11.59 5.41 20.27
CA LEU A 143 11.83 5.84 21.66
C LEU A 143 13.26 6.39 21.86
N ARG A 144 14.27 5.77 21.22
CA ARG A 144 15.65 6.30 21.23
C ARG A 144 15.72 7.66 20.55
N TYR A 145 15.09 7.82 19.39
CA TYR A 145 15.01 9.10 18.69
C TYR A 145 14.35 10.17 19.54
N ARG A 146 13.23 9.84 20.19
CA ARG A 146 12.55 10.79 21.11
C ARG A 146 13.44 11.25 22.23
N ARG A 147 14.29 10.41 22.82
CA ARG A 147 15.24 10.82 23.86
C ARG A 147 16.24 11.85 23.33
N VAL A 148 16.88 11.57 22.21
CA VAL A 148 17.82 12.51 21.56
C VAL A 148 17.15 13.85 21.26
N VAL A 149 15.92 13.80 20.76
CA VAL A 149 15.09 14.95 20.45
C VAL A 149 14.73 15.78 21.68
N MET A 150 14.45 15.13 22.82
CA MET A 150 14.09 15.81 24.08
C MET A 150 15.31 16.43 24.78
N GLU A 151 16.50 15.91 24.53
CA GLU A 151 17.77 16.43 25.07
C GLU A 151 18.34 17.59 24.23
N ALA A 152 17.80 17.81 23.03
CA ALA A 152 18.26 18.84 22.10
C ALA A 152 17.91 20.24 22.61
N GLY A 153 18.87 21.15 22.55
CA GLY A 153 18.73 22.53 23.01
C GLY A 153 17.97 23.43 22.03
N HIS A 154 17.17 24.33 22.56
CA HIS A 154 16.56 25.38 21.72
C HIS A 154 17.62 26.25 21.06
N LEU A 155 17.52 26.43 19.76
CA LEU A 155 18.41 27.27 19.01
C LEU A 155 17.89 28.72 19.05
N ASN A 156 18.48 29.54 19.89
CA ASN A 156 18.16 30.99 20.01
C ASN A 156 19.01 31.82 19.05
N ASP A 157 18.85 31.57 17.74
CA ASP A 157 19.51 32.32 16.70
C ASP A 157 18.47 33.19 15.95
N PRO A 158 18.50 34.53 16.09
CA PRO A 158 17.49 35.40 15.50
C PRO A 158 17.51 35.37 13.96
N ASP A 159 18.68 35.18 13.33
CA ASP A 159 18.79 35.12 11.88
C ASP A 159 18.18 33.87 11.31
N LEU A 160 18.49 32.71 11.89
CA LEU A 160 17.92 31.41 11.47
C LEU A 160 16.42 31.37 11.74
N THR A 161 15.98 31.93 12.85
CA THR A 161 14.54 32.03 13.17
C THR A 161 13.82 32.90 12.14
N ARG A 162 14.42 34.03 11.74
CA ARG A 162 13.88 34.90 10.70
C ARG A 162 13.79 34.19 9.34
N ILE A 163 14.82 33.42 8.97
CA ILE A 163 14.79 32.62 7.75
C ILE A 163 13.61 31.61 7.81
N ALA A 164 13.47 30.88 8.92
CA ALA A 164 12.38 29.94 9.10
C ALA A 164 11.00 30.60 8.99
N GLU A 165 10.79 31.76 9.61
CA GLU A 165 9.53 32.51 9.54
C GLU A 165 9.20 32.98 8.12
N VAL A 166 10.19 33.56 7.41
CA VAL A 166 10.01 33.98 6.02
C VAL A 166 9.61 32.82 5.12
N TRP A 167 10.31 31.68 5.24
CA TRP A 167 10.00 30.50 4.42
C TRP A 167 8.72 29.80 4.84
N ARG A 168 8.39 29.81 6.13
CA ARG A 168 7.10 29.38 6.64
C ARG A 168 5.94 30.13 5.96
N GLY A 169 6.07 31.47 5.86
CA GLY A 169 5.11 32.32 5.17
C GLY A 169 5.03 32.02 3.67
N ARG A 170 6.17 31.92 2.96
CA ARG A 170 6.24 31.63 1.52
C ARG A 170 5.62 30.28 1.16
N LEU A 171 5.94 29.22 1.92
CA LEU A 171 5.41 27.89 1.69
C LEU A 171 4.00 27.68 2.28
N GLY A 172 3.41 28.68 2.92
CA GLY A 172 2.04 28.63 3.47
C GLY A 172 1.89 27.66 4.63
N VAL A 173 2.90 27.52 5.49
CA VAL A 173 2.82 26.71 6.71
C VAL A 173 2.25 27.57 7.84
N ARG A 174 1.06 27.22 8.34
CA ARG A 174 0.37 27.98 9.41
C ARG A 174 0.89 27.65 10.81
N ARG A 175 1.51 26.50 10.99
CA ARG A 175 2.03 26.02 12.28
C ARG A 175 3.35 26.71 12.60
N ASN A 176 3.57 27.04 13.88
CA ASN A 176 4.86 27.58 14.31
C ASN A 176 5.91 26.48 14.21
N VAL A 177 7.07 26.83 13.68
CA VAL A 177 8.21 25.94 13.50
C VAL A 177 9.30 26.34 14.49
N MET A 178 9.75 25.39 15.30
CA MET A 178 10.84 25.59 16.25
C MET A 178 12.14 25.08 15.65
N LEU A 179 13.24 25.75 15.94
CA LEU A 179 14.58 25.31 15.58
C LEU A 179 15.29 24.77 16.83
N VAL A 180 15.95 23.65 16.66
CA VAL A 180 16.65 22.94 17.74
C VAL A 180 17.98 22.43 17.20
N SER A 181 19.03 22.48 18.00
CA SER A 181 20.33 21.90 17.62
C SER A 181 20.78 20.82 18.61
N SER A 182 21.60 19.90 18.12
CA SER A 182 22.24 18.86 18.92
C SER A 182 23.47 18.30 18.21
N ASP A 183 24.48 17.97 18.99
CA ASP A 183 25.70 17.26 18.55
C ASP A 183 25.43 15.80 18.15
N ARG A 184 24.35 15.21 18.69
CA ARG A 184 23.96 13.81 18.41
C ARG A 184 23.20 13.62 17.11
N ILE A 185 22.88 14.69 16.41
CA ILE A 185 22.19 14.68 15.14
C ILE A 185 23.20 14.82 14.01
N LEU A 186 23.22 13.86 13.10
CA LEU A 186 24.15 13.85 11.97
C LEU A 186 23.60 14.55 10.74
N SER A 187 22.30 14.50 10.51
CA SER A 187 21.63 15.05 9.33
C SER A 187 20.42 15.88 9.75
N PRO A 188 20.16 17.03 9.08
CA PRO A 188 18.95 17.81 9.35
C PRO A 188 17.69 16.98 9.11
N PHE A 189 16.67 17.21 9.91
CA PHE A 189 15.33 16.63 9.69
C PHE A 189 14.25 17.43 10.38
N SER A 190 13.02 17.28 9.91
CA SER A 190 11.85 17.87 10.55
C SER A 190 10.96 16.79 11.17
N TRP A 191 10.43 17.07 12.35
CA TRP A 191 9.54 16.16 13.07
C TRP A 191 8.43 16.91 13.82
N GLY A 192 7.29 16.26 13.96
CA GLY A 192 6.14 16.77 14.70
C GLY A 192 5.02 17.28 13.81
N LEU A 193 3.79 16.81 14.11
CA LEU A 193 2.60 17.18 13.35
C LEU A 193 2.00 18.53 13.77
N LEU A 194 1.72 18.69 15.06
CA LEU A 194 1.04 19.87 15.60
C LEU A 194 2.03 20.98 15.93
N ARG A 195 3.17 20.63 16.47
CA ARG A 195 4.28 21.52 16.80
C ARG A 195 5.53 21.03 16.08
N PRO A 196 5.69 21.39 14.80
CA PRO A 196 6.83 20.94 14.02
C PRO A 196 8.12 21.59 14.52
N VAL A 197 9.15 20.76 14.60
CA VAL A 197 10.50 21.15 15.00
C VAL A 197 11.45 20.76 13.88
N ILE A 198 12.38 21.65 13.55
CA ILE A 198 13.49 21.37 12.65
C ILE A 198 14.73 21.15 13.51
N TYR A 199 15.35 20.00 13.33
CA TYR A 199 16.57 19.59 14.01
C TYR A 199 17.77 19.86 13.12
N ILE A 200 18.74 20.58 13.63
CA ILE A 200 19.95 21.01 12.90
C ILE A 200 21.17 20.42 13.61
N PRO A 201 22.03 19.68 12.91
CA PRO A 201 23.32 19.27 13.46
C PRO A 201 24.17 20.48 13.87
N GLU A 202 24.85 20.41 15.01
CA GLU A 202 25.74 21.48 15.44
C GLU A 202 26.89 21.72 14.47
N SER A 203 27.36 20.69 13.79
CA SER A 203 28.38 20.76 12.74
C SER A 203 28.00 21.69 11.57
N LEU A 204 26.73 21.91 11.33
CA LEU A 204 26.25 22.78 10.25
C LEU A 204 26.00 24.24 10.69
N LEU A 205 25.98 24.53 12.00
CA LEU A 205 25.69 25.87 12.50
C LEU A 205 26.69 26.91 12.03
N GLY A 206 27.95 26.51 11.80
CA GLY A 206 28.98 27.37 11.26
C GLY A 206 28.82 27.75 9.77
N ASN A 207 28.00 27.03 9.03
CA ASN A 207 27.82 27.26 7.60
C ASN A 207 26.43 27.84 7.28
N ARG A 208 26.33 29.17 7.37
CA ARG A 208 25.08 29.92 7.16
C ARG A 208 24.49 29.72 5.77
N GLU A 209 25.32 29.64 4.73
CA GLU A 209 24.87 29.46 3.35
C GLU A 209 24.14 28.11 3.17
N VAL A 210 24.66 27.06 3.78
CA VAL A 210 24.02 25.75 3.78
C VAL A 210 22.67 25.80 4.49
N LEU A 211 22.58 26.47 5.65
CA LEU A 211 21.35 26.57 6.42
C LEU A 211 20.27 27.37 5.69
N HIS A 212 20.64 28.37 4.85
CA HIS A 212 19.70 29.06 3.98
C HIS A 212 18.99 28.14 2.98
N SER A 213 19.58 27.00 2.64
CA SER A 213 18.98 26.00 1.75
C SER A 213 18.30 24.86 2.51
N VAL A 214 18.85 24.48 3.65
CA VAL A 214 18.35 23.35 4.49
C VAL A 214 17.03 23.71 5.18
N ILE A 215 16.94 24.88 5.81
CA ILE A 215 15.73 25.28 6.55
C ILE A 215 14.50 25.32 5.63
N PRO A 216 14.54 25.93 4.42
CA PRO A 216 13.44 25.84 3.47
C PRO A 216 13.06 24.42 3.05
N HIS A 217 14.05 23.56 2.87
CA HIS A 217 13.82 22.16 2.53
C HIS A 217 13.04 21.42 3.62
N GLU A 218 13.42 21.59 4.89
CA GLU A 218 12.71 21.01 6.03
C GLU A 218 11.29 21.58 6.19
N ILE A 219 11.11 22.88 5.93
CA ILE A 219 9.78 23.50 5.91
C ILE A 219 8.89 22.91 4.80
N ALA A 220 9.47 22.54 3.65
CA ALA A 220 8.73 21.87 2.59
C ALA A 220 8.23 20.48 3.04
N HIS A 221 9.01 19.70 3.80
CA HIS A 221 8.56 18.45 4.44
C HIS A 221 7.42 18.69 5.43
N ILE A 222 7.53 19.73 6.28
CA ILE A 222 6.48 20.12 7.22
C ILE A 222 5.19 20.52 6.47
N ARG A 223 5.28 21.26 5.38
CA ARG A 223 4.14 21.67 4.55
C ARG A 223 3.39 20.47 3.98
N ARG A 224 4.11 19.45 3.59
CA ARG A 224 3.58 18.23 2.97
C ARG A 224 3.09 17.19 3.96
N LEU A 225 3.34 17.36 5.26
CA LEU A 225 3.05 16.37 6.30
C LEU A 225 3.82 15.05 6.07
N ASP A 226 5.06 15.13 5.61
CA ASP A 226 5.83 13.95 5.24
C ASP A 226 6.12 13.04 6.44
N ASP A 227 6.17 13.58 7.67
CA ASP A 227 6.29 12.80 8.91
C ASP A 227 5.20 11.73 9.05
N ILE A 228 3.93 12.08 8.76
CA ILE A 228 2.82 11.10 8.78
C ILE A 228 2.96 10.10 7.64
N ARG A 229 3.27 10.58 6.44
CA ARG A 229 3.39 9.72 5.25
C ARG A 229 4.48 8.67 5.42
N ILE A 230 5.61 9.05 6.03
CA ILE A 230 6.71 8.13 6.36
C ILE A 230 6.25 7.08 7.38
N LYS A 231 5.50 7.48 8.42
CA LYS A 231 4.98 6.54 9.42
C LYS A 231 4.02 5.52 8.81
N ILE A 232 3.08 5.98 7.97
CA ILE A 232 2.16 5.09 7.24
C ILE A 232 2.96 4.14 6.33
N GLN A 233 3.92 4.67 5.57
CA GLN A 233 4.79 3.88 4.71
C GLN A 233 5.53 2.80 5.50
N ASN A 234 6.07 3.13 6.67
CA ASN A 234 6.78 2.19 7.52
C ASN A 234 5.87 1.09 8.07
N ILE A 235 4.62 1.40 8.43
CA ILE A 235 3.64 0.39 8.84
C ILE A 235 3.38 -0.59 7.70
N ILE A 236 3.17 -0.11 6.47
CA ILE A 236 2.96 -0.97 5.30
C ILE A 236 4.20 -1.83 5.02
N HIS A 237 5.41 -1.28 5.15
CA HIS A 237 6.66 -2.05 5.02
C HIS A 237 6.77 -3.17 6.08
N ILE A 238 6.31 -2.93 7.30
CA ILE A 238 6.31 -3.92 8.38
C ILE A 238 5.27 -5.02 8.10
N LEU A 239 4.06 -4.66 7.67
CA LEU A 239 2.99 -5.62 7.38
C LEU A 239 3.34 -6.52 6.18
N TYR A 240 3.98 -5.95 5.16
CA TYR A 240 4.36 -6.62 3.92
C TYR A 240 5.89 -6.77 3.78
N PHE A 241 6.58 -7.08 4.90
CA PHE A 241 8.05 -7.14 4.97
C PHE A 241 8.68 -8.14 3.99
N PHE A 242 7.92 -9.13 3.54
CA PHE A 242 8.36 -10.16 2.59
C PHE A 242 8.07 -9.81 1.12
N ASN A 243 7.41 -8.67 0.83
CA ASN A 243 7.02 -8.28 -0.52
C ASN A 243 8.05 -7.33 -1.16
N PRO A 244 8.82 -7.77 -2.18
CA PRO A 244 9.85 -6.94 -2.81
C PRO A 244 9.29 -5.71 -3.56
N ALA A 245 8.06 -5.81 -4.09
CA ALA A 245 7.42 -4.69 -4.78
C ALA A 245 7.16 -3.50 -3.84
N VAL A 246 6.82 -3.77 -2.58
CA VAL A 246 6.60 -2.75 -1.55
C VAL A 246 7.90 -2.01 -1.22
N PHE A 247 9.02 -2.73 -1.10
CA PHE A 247 10.32 -2.11 -0.85
C PHE A 247 10.78 -1.25 -2.02
N TYR A 248 10.60 -1.73 -3.25
CA TYR A 248 10.94 -0.95 -4.43
C TYR A 248 10.09 0.31 -4.52
N ALA A 249 8.77 0.19 -4.41
CA ALA A 249 7.83 1.32 -4.42
C ALA A 249 8.16 2.32 -3.31
N GLY A 250 8.49 1.84 -2.12
CA GLY A 250 8.90 2.68 -0.99
C GLY A 250 10.14 3.52 -1.27
N ARG A 251 11.15 2.95 -1.93
CA ARG A 251 12.35 3.69 -2.37
C ARG A 251 12.00 4.77 -3.40
N GLN A 252 11.15 4.46 -4.36
CA GLN A 252 10.72 5.41 -5.38
C GLN A 252 9.90 6.55 -4.79
N ILE A 253 9.01 6.24 -3.85
CA ILE A 253 8.23 7.25 -3.10
C ILE A 253 9.16 8.16 -2.30
N ALA A 254 10.15 7.59 -1.59
CA ALA A 254 11.12 8.36 -0.83
C ALA A 254 11.91 9.31 -1.74
N HIS A 255 12.45 8.79 -2.86
CA HIS A 255 13.17 9.60 -3.84
C HIS A 255 12.29 10.72 -4.43
N ALA A 256 11.08 10.41 -4.86
CA ALA A 256 10.15 11.40 -5.42
C ALA A 256 9.78 12.47 -4.38
N ARG A 257 9.65 12.10 -3.10
CA ARG A 257 9.40 13.03 -1.99
C ARG A 257 10.47 14.09 -1.87
N GLU A 258 11.75 13.68 -1.88
CA GLU A 258 12.89 14.59 -1.84
C GLU A 258 12.88 15.55 -3.03
N CYS A 259 12.75 15.02 -4.25
CA CYS A 259 12.68 15.84 -5.46
C CYS A 259 11.50 16.84 -5.46
N ILE A 260 10.39 16.49 -4.82
CA ILE A 260 9.25 17.39 -4.68
C ILE A 260 9.57 18.52 -3.71
N CYS A 261 10.22 18.23 -2.57
CA CYS A 261 10.64 19.26 -1.61
C CYS A 261 11.67 20.19 -2.21
N ASP A 262 12.70 19.69 -2.89
CA ASP A 262 13.69 20.50 -3.64
C ASP A 262 12.99 21.45 -4.62
N ARG A 263 12.03 20.92 -5.38
CA ARG A 263 11.28 21.70 -6.36
C ARG A 263 10.38 22.76 -5.72
N MET A 264 9.79 22.49 -4.56
CA MET A 264 8.97 23.48 -3.84
C MET A 264 9.80 24.68 -3.43
N VAL A 265 11.01 24.46 -2.92
CA VAL A 265 11.93 25.52 -2.53
C VAL A 265 12.41 26.32 -3.73
N LEU A 266 12.88 25.64 -4.78
CA LEU A 266 13.42 26.29 -5.98
C LEU A 266 12.36 27.05 -6.79
N ARG A 267 11.08 26.68 -6.68
CA ARG A 267 9.98 27.39 -7.34
C ARG A 267 9.80 28.83 -6.83
N GLU A 268 10.20 29.10 -5.61
CA GLU A 268 10.14 30.45 -5.03
C GLU A 268 11.18 31.40 -5.64
N ASN A 269 12.14 30.92 -6.42
CA ASN A 269 13.19 31.68 -7.11
C ASN A 269 14.04 32.58 -6.19
N VAL A 270 14.21 32.17 -4.93
CA VAL A 270 15.01 32.93 -3.93
C VAL A 270 16.43 32.38 -3.88
N ILE A 271 16.58 31.09 -4.03
CA ILE A 271 17.87 30.38 -3.98
C ILE A 271 18.19 29.89 -5.38
N SER A 272 19.44 30.12 -5.83
CA SER A 272 19.86 29.61 -7.13
C SER A 272 19.96 28.09 -7.12
N PRO A 273 19.65 27.40 -8.25
CA PRO A 273 19.82 25.95 -8.33
C PRO A 273 21.26 25.47 -8.02
N GLY A 274 22.28 26.28 -8.32
CA GLY A 274 23.68 25.99 -8.04
C GLY A 274 23.97 26.00 -6.55
N ASP A 275 23.60 27.08 -5.84
CA ASP A 275 23.82 27.24 -4.40
C ASP A 275 23.05 26.15 -3.62
N TYR A 276 21.82 25.89 -4.03
CA TYR A 276 21.01 24.81 -3.45
C TYR A 276 21.66 23.43 -3.64
N GLY A 277 22.17 23.15 -4.83
CA GLY A 277 22.89 21.90 -5.13
C GLY A 277 24.16 21.75 -4.30
N ASN A 278 24.95 22.83 -4.15
CA ASN A 278 26.15 22.84 -3.32
C ASN A 278 25.82 22.61 -1.85
N ALA A 279 24.79 23.26 -1.33
CA ALA A 279 24.31 23.05 0.05
C ALA A 279 23.92 21.59 0.29
N LEU A 280 23.21 20.97 -0.66
CA LEU A 280 22.83 19.56 -0.58
C LEU A 280 24.06 18.64 -0.51
N ILE A 281 25.09 18.91 -1.33
CA ILE A 281 26.33 18.13 -1.32
C ILE A 281 27.04 18.27 0.03
N THR A 282 27.11 19.49 0.58
CA THR A 282 27.75 19.76 1.88
C THR A 282 27.05 19.03 3.02
N VAL A 283 25.72 19.00 3.06
CA VAL A 283 24.94 18.25 4.07
C VAL A 283 25.28 16.76 4.01
N ILE A 284 25.38 16.21 2.82
CA ILE A 284 25.67 14.80 2.64
C ILE A 284 27.10 14.45 3.04
N GLN A 285 28.05 15.35 2.70
CA GLN A 285 29.43 15.19 3.13
C GLN A 285 29.53 15.19 4.66
N SER A 286 28.83 16.10 5.35
CA SER A 286 28.82 16.13 6.81
C SER A 286 28.22 14.85 7.43
N ASP A 287 27.19 14.26 6.80
CA ASP A 287 26.58 12.99 7.23
C ASP A 287 27.50 11.77 7.00
N MET A 288 28.31 11.80 5.94
CA MET A 288 29.25 10.71 5.62
C MET A 288 30.51 10.69 6.51
N PHE A 289 30.97 11.85 6.94
CA PHE A 289 32.21 12.01 7.73
C PHE A 289 31.95 12.12 9.24
N GLY A 290 30.67 12.13 9.70
CA GLY A 290 30.33 12.12 11.11
C GLY A 290 30.77 10.83 11.81
N GLU A 291 31.47 10.98 12.95
CA GLU A 291 31.88 9.86 13.81
C GLU A 291 30.62 9.15 14.33
N GLY A 292 30.31 7.96 13.80
CA GLY A 292 29.14 7.17 14.23
C GLY A 292 28.31 6.57 13.11
N SER A 293 28.73 6.72 11.87
CA SER A 293 28.06 6.14 10.70
C SER A 293 28.24 4.60 10.62
N PHE A 294 27.67 3.88 11.60
CA PHE A 294 27.54 2.41 11.55
C PHE A 294 26.55 1.91 10.48
N PHE A 295 25.99 2.80 9.65
CA PHE A 295 25.02 2.48 8.60
C PHE A 295 25.56 2.71 7.18
N ASN A 296 26.83 2.48 6.95
CA ASN A 296 27.47 2.67 5.64
C ASN A 296 26.85 1.86 4.48
N ALA A 297 26.09 0.81 4.74
CA ALA A 297 25.35 0.09 3.68
C ALA A 297 24.18 0.90 3.08
N ALA A 298 23.59 1.81 3.86
CA ALA A 298 22.56 2.73 3.37
C ALA A 298 23.15 3.93 2.60
N ALA A 299 24.39 4.31 2.87
CA ALA A 299 25.07 5.42 2.21
C ALA A 299 25.35 5.14 0.73
N PHE A 300 25.69 3.90 0.35
CA PHE A 300 25.87 3.54 -1.06
C PHE A 300 24.58 3.61 -1.88
N SER A 301 23.41 3.32 -1.30
CA SER A 301 22.13 3.52 -1.97
C SER A 301 21.74 5.00 -2.10
N ASN A 302 22.35 5.89 -1.31
CA ASN A 302 22.09 7.33 -1.34
C ASN A 302 22.82 8.06 -2.48
N THR A 303 23.97 7.58 -2.96
CA THR A 303 24.74 8.28 -3.99
C THR A 303 23.99 8.41 -5.32
N ASP A 304 23.26 7.38 -5.74
CA ASP A 304 22.45 7.44 -6.96
C ASP A 304 21.21 8.33 -6.80
N ASN A 305 20.63 8.34 -5.62
CA ASN A 305 19.54 9.26 -5.26
C ASN A 305 20.00 10.71 -5.32
N ILE A 306 21.20 10.99 -4.80
CA ILE A 306 21.79 12.33 -4.81
C ILE A 306 22.07 12.81 -6.23
N LYS A 307 22.74 11.99 -7.05
CA LYS A 307 22.99 12.32 -8.46
C LYS A 307 21.71 12.60 -9.21
N SER A 308 20.63 11.86 -8.92
CA SER A 308 19.34 12.07 -9.54
C SER A 308 18.64 13.34 -9.04
N ARG A 309 18.75 13.70 -7.73
CA ARG A 309 18.26 14.97 -7.18
C ARG A 309 18.98 16.15 -7.83
N ILE A 310 20.33 16.15 -7.87
CA ILE A 310 21.11 17.22 -8.50
C ILE A 310 20.74 17.39 -9.98
N ARG A 311 20.58 16.26 -10.72
CA ARG A 311 20.14 16.30 -12.11
C ARG A 311 18.75 16.90 -12.25
N GLU A 312 17.84 16.63 -11.32
CA GLU A 312 16.48 17.20 -11.33
C GLU A 312 16.47 18.69 -10.96
N ILE A 313 17.32 19.12 -10.02
CA ILE A 313 17.52 20.52 -9.63
C ILE A 313 18.00 21.36 -10.84
N CYS A 314 18.98 20.85 -11.59
CA CYS A 314 19.54 21.52 -12.78
C CYS A 314 18.58 21.52 -13.99
N ARG A 315 17.53 20.70 -13.95
CA ARG A 315 16.63 20.49 -15.10
C ARG A 315 15.50 21.51 -15.14
N LYS A 316 15.60 22.50 -16.02
CA LYS A 316 14.47 23.40 -16.33
C LYS A 316 13.40 22.65 -17.14
N ARG A 317 12.29 22.29 -16.53
CA ARG A 317 11.16 21.63 -17.20
C ARG A 317 9.99 22.58 -17.34
N LYS A 318 9.61 22.86 -18.59
CA LYS A 318 8.30 23.42 -18.91
C LYS A 318 7.45 22.25 -19.43
N ILE A 319 6.48 21.79 -18.64
CA ILE A 319 5.55 20.76 -19.07
C ILE A 319 4.25 21.45 -19.45
N SER A 320 3.71 21.11 -20.61
CA SER A 320 2.43 21.64 -21.10
C SER A 320 1.29 21.27 -20.12
N ARG A 321 0.32 22.17 -19.94
CA ARG A 321 -0.89 21.92 -19.14
C ARG A 321 -1.65 20.69 -19.65
N TYR A 322 -1.66 20.45 -20.95
CA TYR A 322 -2.28 19.27 -21.56
C TYR A 322 -1.59 17.95 -21.13
N ALA A 323 -0.26 17.95 -21.05
CA ALA A 323 0.46 16.77 -20.55
C ALA A 323 0.12 16.45 -19.08
N HIS A 324 -0.09 17.45 -18.24
CA HIS A 324 -0.59 17.24 -16.86
C HIS A 324 -1.96 16.60 -16.88
N PHE A 325 -2.90 17.12 -17.67
CA PHE A 325 -4.25 16.56 -17.78
C PHE A 325 -4.24 15.11 -18.23
N PHE A 326 -3.51 14.79 -19.31
CA PHE A 326 -3.40 13.41 -19.81
C PHE A 326 -2.82 12.45 -18.75
N ILE A 327 -1.85 12.89 -17.98
CA ILE A 327 -1.23 12.02 -16.98
C ILE A 327 -2.13 11.84 -15.77
N TYR A 328 -2.82 12.88 -15.32
CA TYR A 328 -3.85 12.71 -14.28
C TYR A 328 -4.98 11.80 -14.78
N ALA A 329 -5.40 11.92 -16.03
CA ALA A 329 -6.38 11.01 -16.63
C ALA A 329 -5.89 9.56 -16.65
N ILE A 330 -4.63 9.33 -17.04
CA ILE A 330 -4.01 8.00 -17.01
C ILE A 330 -3.93 7.46 -15.58
N LEU A 331 -3.54 8.27 -14.60
CA LEU A 331 -3.46 7.87 -13.20
C LEU A 331 -4.84 7.54 -12.63
N LEU A 332 -5.85 8.35 -12.95
CA LEU A 332 -7.23 8.09 -12.55
C LEU A 332 -7.77 6.82 -13.21
N LEU A 333 -7.54 6.65 -14.51
CA LEU A 333 -7.94 5.45 -15.25
C LEU A 333 -7.24 4.21 -14.68
N THR A 334 -5.94 4.30 -14.45
CA THR A 334 -5.16 3.22 -13.82
C THR A 334 -5.69 2.90 -12.42
N GLY A 335 -5.97 3.92 -11.60
CA GLY A 335 -6.59 3.76 -10.29
C GLY A 335 -7.96 3.10 -10.39
N PHE A 336 -8.79 3.51 -11.32
CA PHE A 336 -10.11 2.93 -11.58
C PHE A 336 -10.05 1.45 -11.97
N PHE A 337 -9.10 1.05 -12.83
CA PHE A 337 -8.93 -0.35 -13.22
C PHE A 337 -8.27 -1.23 -12.15
N ILE A 338 -7.50 -0.64 -11.25
CA ILE A 338 -6.74 -1.36 -10.22
C ILE A 338 -7.53 -1.55 -8.93
N LEU A 339 -8.39 -0.58 -8.59
CA LEU A 339 -9.03 -0.53 -7.28
C LEU A 339 -10.14 -1.58 -7.05
N PRO A 340 -11.02 -1.96 -7.98
CA PRO A 340 -12.02 -2.96 -7.68
C PRO A 340 -11.96 -4.19 -8.60
N LEU A 341 -11.47 -5.30 -8.10
CA LEU A 341 -11.54 -6.63 -8.73
C LEU A 341 -12.43 -7.60 -7.93
N SER A 342 -13.53 -7.15 -7.36
CA SER A 342 -14.43 -8.04 -6.61
C SER A 342 -15.75 -8.29 -7.32
N SER A 343 -16.18 -9.55 -7.36
CA SER A 343 -17.46 -9.99 -7.89
C SER A 343 -18.51 -10.05 -6.78
N GLN A 344 -19.61 -9.35 -6.96
CA GLN A 344 -20.76 -9.38 -6.02
C GLN A 344 -21.82 -10.45 -6.39
N ASN A 345 -21.61 -11.27 -7.42
CA ASN A 345 -22.73 -12.02 -8.02
C ASN A 345 -22.98 -13.44 -7.51
N CYS A 346 -22.27 -13.96 -6.50
CA CYS A 346 -22.55 -15.31 -6.01
C CYS A 346 -23.53 -15.41 -4.82
N ALA A 347 -23.82 -14.31 -4.12
CA ALA A 347 -24.73 -14.37 -2.98
C ALA A 347 -26.22 -14.18 -3.38
N SER A 348 -26.50 -13.45 -4.47
CA SER A 348 -27.88 -13.16 -4.90
C SER A 348 -28.52 -14.29 -5.72
N GLU A 349 -27.72 -15.09 -6.42
CA GLU A 349 -28.23 -16.24 -7.18
C GLU A 349 -28.49 -17.47 -6.27
N ALA A 350 -27.70 -17.64 -5.22
CA ALA A 350 -27.96 -18.71 -4.25
C ALA A 350 -29.23 -18.45 -3.45
N ASP A 351 -29.51 -17.20 -3.05
CA ASP A 351 -30.75 -16.83 -2.35
C ASP A 351 -31.98 -16.90 -3.26
N THR A 352 -31.83 -16.64 -4.56
CA THR A 352 -32.93 -16.78 -5.54
C THR A 352 -33.24 -18.23 -5.88
N MET A 353 -32.24 -19.13 -5.93
CA MET A 353 -32.47 -20.55 -6.13
C MET A 353 -33.09 -21.24 -4.91
N VAL A 354 -32.67 -20.87 -3.69
CA VAL A 354 -33.27 -21.40 -2.45
C VAL A 354 -34.72 -20.93 -2.27
N THR A 355 -35.06 -19.73 -2.73
CA THR A 355 -36.46 -19.20 -2.66
C THR A 355 -37.37 -19.81 -3.74
N GLN A 356 -36.82 -20.30 -4.86
CA GLN A 356 -37.62 -20.97 -5.89
C GLN A 356 -37.91 -22.44 -5.57
N GLU A 357 -37.11 -23.11 -4.76
CA GLU A 357 -37.35 -24.48 -4.35
C GLU A 357 -38.39 -24.64 -3.23
N GLN A 358 -38.73 -23.56 -2.52
CA GLN A 358 -39.75 -23.57 -1.46
C GLN A 358 -41.19 -23.22 -1.96
N THR A 359 -41.40 -23.07 -3.25
CA THR A 359 -42.73 -22.79 -3.82
C THR A 359 -43.30 -23.96 -4.63
N TYR A 360 -43.10 -25.20 -4.18
CA TYR A 360 -43.97 -26.31 -4.63
C TYR A 360 -45.19 -26.34 -3.74
N PRO A 361 -46.43 -26.22 -4.29
CA PRO A 361 -47.64 -26.33 -3.49
C PRO A 361 -47.82 -27.76 -3.01
N ASP A 362 -48.04 -27.86 -1.71
CA ASP A 362 -48.50 -29.06 -1.00
C ASP A 362 -49.62 -29.75 -1.78
N PHE A 363 -49.34 -30.92 -2.33
CA PHE A 363 -50.37 -31.75 -2.99
C PHE A 363 -51.11 -32.54 -1.90
N ASP A 364 -52.27 -32.02 -1.58
CA ASP A 364 -53.27 -32.46 -0.66
C ASP A 364 -53.49 -34.01 -0.69
N GLN A 365 -53.14 -34.68 0.38
CA GLN A 365 -53.49 -36.08 0.67
C GLN A 365 -54.96 -36.13 1.08
N ASN A 366 -55.87 -36.10 0.13
CA ASN A 366 -57.23 -36.61 0.39
C ASN A 366 -58.03 -36.81 -0.89
N ARG A 367 -57.85 -37.95 -1.56
CA ARG A 367 -58.93 -38.60 -2.36
C ARG A 367 -58.64 -40.08 -2.54
N SER A 368 -59.26 -40.86 -1.66
CA SER A 368 -59.61 -42.25 -1.94
C SER A 368 -60.61 -42.29 -3.10
N GLY A 369 -60.35 -43.08 -4.14
CA GLY A 369 -61.40 -43.44 -5.07
C GLY A 369 -60.95 -43.68 -6.50
N ASN A 370 -60.99 -44.98 -6.87
CA ASN A 370 -61.14 -45.56 -8.21
C ASN A 370 -60.08 -45.31 -9.29
N CYS A 371 -59.27 -46.34 -9.44
CA CYS A 371 -58.48 -46.60 -10.61
C CYS A 371 -59.38 -47.19 -11.75
N PRO A 372 -59.50 -46.59 -12.95
CA PRO A 372 -60.04 -47.31 -14.10
C PRO A 372 -58.93 -48.05 -14.82
N THR A 373 -59.15 -49.37 -14.95
CA THR A 373 -58.35 -50.26 -15.78
C THR A 373 -58.41 -49.84 -17.23
N VAL A 374 -57.27 -49.46 -17.81
CA VAL A 374 -57.10 -49.30 -19.26
C VAL A 374 -56.59 -50.60 -19.85
N ARG A 375 -57.42 -51.27 -20.68
CA ARG A 375 -57.09 -52.40 -21.52
C ARG A 375 -56.12 -51.92 -22.62
N MET A 376 -55.02 -52.63 -22.76
CA MET A 376 -54.21 -52.55 -23.95
C MET A 376 -54.86 -53.31 -25.12
N PRO A 377 -54.84 -52.82 -26.32
CA PRO A 377 -55.25 -53.60 -27.49
C PRO A 377 -54.09 -54.49 -27.93
N SER A 378 -54.41 -55.76 -28.19
CA SER A 378 -53.60 -56.76 -28.78
C SER A 378 -53.29 -56.48 -30.25
N ASP A 379 -52.03 -56.40 -30.62
CA ASP A 379 -51.61 -56.40 -32.01
C ASP A 379 -51.71 -57.80 -32.59
N GLN A 380 -52.47 -57.89 -33.64
CA GLN A 380 -52.45 -58.98 -34.63
C GLN A 380 -51.88 -58.49 -35.95
N ASN A 381 -51.13 -59.34 -36.59
CA ASN A 381 -50.79 -59.45 -37.99
C ASN A 381 -49.58 -58.65 -38.44
N GLY A 382 -48.60 -59.19 -39.10
CA GLY A 382 -48.59 -60.38 -39.99
C GLY A 382 -47.99 -59.97 -41.30
N GLY A 383 -46.94 -60.63 -41.69
CA GLY A 383 -46.70 -61.03 -43.03
C GLY A 383 -46.00 -60.01 -44.03
N LEU A 384 -44.92 -60.34 -44.42
CA LEU A 384 -44.14 -60.56 -45.64
C LEU A 384 -42.77 -59.98 -45.56
#